data_28ac68b842251e76765845c45583a66c
#
_entry.id   28ac68b842251e76765845c45583a66c
#
_cell.length_a   1.000
_cell.length_b   1.000
_cell.length_c   1.000
_cell.angle_alpha   90.00
_cell.angle_beta   90.00
_cell.angle_gamma   90.00
#
_symmetry.space_group_name_H-M   'P 1'
#
loop_
_entity.id
_entity.type
_entity.pdbx_description
1 polymer ?
#
loop_
_entity_poly.entity_id
_entity_poly.type
_entity_poly.pdbx_seq_one_letter_code
_entity_poly.pdbx_strand_id
1 'polypeptide(L)'
;MKIGKLPYNVLFVEGSHDNYDLLESYPVEEWCGGKTRPISGRLRQLMRGQVFNIAEKTVFAFGGGQSDDMVDLIEGENWWKREIPSEHELEEGLRNLAEAENKVDFVVTYEPPSKLHDFLEQNSGDRNHINTYLNDVYEKISFERWFFGKLHLNKLIPPKYYAVYDQIVVADETRIKKKREPKRPKNTDKEN
;
A
#
# COMPACT_ATOMS: atom_id res chain seq x y z
N MET A 1 -19.59 -8.52 -10.73
CA MET A 1 -18.36 -9.28 -11.09
C MET A 1 -17.66 -9.62 -9.79
N LYS A 2 -17.21 -10.86 -9.57
CA LYS A 2 -16.47 -11.19 -8.34
C LYS A 2 -14.98 -10.84 -8.54
N ILE A 3 -14.46 -9.91 -7.77
CA ILE A 3 -13.07 -9.39 -7.86
C ILE A 3 -12.03 -10.52 -7.85
N GLY A 4 -12.19 -11.51 -6.97
CA GLY A 4 -11.25 -12.64 -6.90
C GLY A 4 -11.21 -13.55 -8.14
N LYS A 5 -12.11 -13.39 -9.11
CA LYS A 5 -12.12 -14.13 -10.39
C LYS A 5 -11.45 -13.40 -11.54
N LEU A 6 -10.90 -12.23 -11.30
CA LEU A 6 -10.14 -11.49 -12.31
C LEU A 6 -8.89 -12.27 -12.75
N PRO A 7 -8.40 -12.11 -14.00
CA PRO A 7 -7.24 -12.86 -14.51
C PRO A 7 -5.89 -12.38 -13.94
N TYR A 8 -5.92 -11.43 -13.02
CA TYR A 8 -4.76 -10.85 -12.33
C TYR A 8 -4.98 -10.81 -10.82
N ASN A 9 -3.91 -10.68 -10.05
CA ASN A 9 -4.02 -10.49 -8.61
C ASN A 9 -4.55 -9.09 -8.29
N VAL A 10 -5.47 -9.04 -7.33
CA VAL A 10 -5.96 -7.82 -6.70
C VAL A 10 -5.47 -7.83 -5.27
N LEU A 11 -4.72 -6.81 -4.90
CA LEU A 11 -4.07 -6.68 -3.61
C LEU A 11 -4.59 -5.41 -2.95
N PHE A 12 -4.82 -5.45 -1.65
CA PHE A 12 -5.28 -4.27 -0.92
C PHE A 12 -4.65 -4.22 0.48
N VAL A 13 -4.57 -3.03 1.02
CA VAL A 13 -4.36 -2.77 2.44
C VAL A 13 -5.69 -2.34 3.04
N GLU A 14 -5.95 -2.72 4.27
CA GLU A 14 -7.16 -2.31 4.97
C GLU A 14 -7.10 -0.83 5.36
N GLY A 15 -8.28 -0.20 5.50
CA GLY A 15 -8.45 1.17 5.98
C GLY A 15 -9.15 1.23 7.33
N SER A 16 -9.62 2.42 7.70
CA SER A 16 -10.62 2.59 8.76
C SER A 16 -11.97 2.02 8.30
N HIS A 17 -12.83 1.63 9.22
CA HIS A 17 -14.15 1.04 8.99
C HIS A 17 -14.18 -0.31 8.28
N ASP A 18 -13.04 -0.93 7.96
CA ASP A 18 -13.02 -2.30 7.48
C ASP A 18 -13.46 -3.25 8.60
N ASN A 19 -14.15 -4.34 8.23
CA ASN A 19 -14.56 -5.35 9.20
C ASN A 19 -13.36 -6.23 9.57
N TYR A 20 -12.67 -5.87 10.66
CA TYR A 20 -11.47 -6.56 11.13
C TYR A 20 -11.76 -7.97 11.65
N ASP A 21 -12.96 -8.23 12.20
CA ASP A 21 -13.38 -9.58 12.59
C ASP A 21 -13.44 -10.51 11.37
N LEU A 22 -14.00 -10.00 10.27
CA LEU A 22 -14.05 -10.75 9.02
C LEU A 22 -12.65 -10.92 8.42
N LEU A 23 -11.84 -9.89 8.37
CA LEU A 23 -10.47 -9.98 7.83
C LEU A 23 -9.64 -10.99 8.61
N GLU A 24 -9.70 -10.96 9.93
CA GLU A 24 -8.94 -11.87 10.79
C GLU A 24 -9.45 -13.31 10.80
N SER A 25 -10.68 -13.56 10.31
CA SER A 25 -11.20 -14.91 10.11
C SER A 25 -10.51 -15.65 8.96
N TYR A 26 -9.85 -14.96 8.05
CA TYR A 26 -9.09 -15.57 6.96
C TYR A 26 -7.70 -16.01 7.45
N PRO A 27 -7.19 -17.15 6.96
CA PRO A 27 -5.88 -17.65 7.36
C PRO A 27 -4.76 -16.70 6.92
N VAL A 28 -3.68 -16.68 7.69
CA VAL A 28 -2.45 -15.97 7.31
C VAL A 28 -1.60 -16.93 6.47
N GLU A 29 -1.13 -16.47 5.33
CA GLU A 29 -0.23 -17.19 4.42
C GLU A 29 0.94 -16.30 4.03
N GLU A 30 2.10 -16.92 3.81
CA GLU A 30 3.21 -16.24 3.15
C GLU A 30 2.99 -16.18 1.63
N TRP A 31 3.18 -15.00 1.05
CA TRP A 31 3.09 -14.78 -0.37
C TRP A 31 4.04 -13.66 -0.80
N CYS A 32 4.87 -13.94 -1.81
CA CYS A 32 5.84 -12.97 -2.34
C CYS A 32 6.76 -12.31 -1.28
N GLY A 33 7.12 -13.05 -0.23
CA GLY A 33 8.04 -12.60 0.82
C GLY A 33 7.40 -11.93 2.03
N GLY A 34 6.08 -11.77 2.05
CA GLY A 34 5.36 -11.16 3.18
C GLY A 34 4.09 -11.91 3.56
N LYS A 35 3.53 -11.60 4.72
CA LYS A 35 2.29 -12.17 5.24
C LYS A 35 1.07 -11.56 4.55
N THR A 36 0.14 -12.41 4.12
CA THR A 36 -1.12 -12.01 3.46
C THR A 36 -2.29 -12.80 4.02
N ARG A 37 -3.51 -12.31 3.79
CA ARG A 37 -4.73 -13.09 3.95
C ARG A 37 -5.40 -13.29 2.59
N PRO A 38 -5.52 -14.54 2.08
CA PRO A 38 -6.28 -14.83 0.86
C PRO A 38 -7.78 -14.71 1.15
N ILE A 39 -8.42 -13.73 0.54
CA ILE A 39 -9.85 -13.46 0.79
C ILE A 39 -10.73 -14.27 -0.16
N SER A 40 -10.45 -14.22 -1.46
CA SER A 40 -11.23 -14.98 -2.46
C SER A 40 -10.46 -15.05 -3.78
N GLY A 41 -10.07 -16.24 -4.18
CA GLY A 41 -9.36 -16.46 -5.45
C GLY A 41 -8.07 -15.67 -5.54
N ARG A 42 -8.04 -14.63 -6.38
CA ARG A 42 -6.86 -13.76 -6.56
C ARG A 42 -6.91 -12.44 -5.78
N LEU A 43 -7.87 -12.28 -4.87
CA LEU A 43 -7.97 -11.14 -3.95
C LEU A 43 -7.25 -11.48 -2.65
N ARG A 44 -6.27 -10.64 -2.27
CA ARG A 44 -5.48 -10.80 -1.04
C ARG A 44 -5.36 -9.48 -0.29
N GLN A 45 -5.45 -9.55 1.03
CA GLN A 45 -5.00 -8.48 1.91
C GLN A 45 -3.47 -8.59 2.06
N LEU A 46 -2.77 -7.48 1.87
CA LEU A 46 -1.38 -7.34 2.27
C LEU A 46 -1.35 -6.90 3.74
N MET A 47 -0.78 -7.72 4.62
CA MET A 47 -0.76 -7.39 6.05
C MET A 47 0.18 -6.22 6.34
N ARG A 48 -0.08 -5.52 7.43
CA ARG A 48 0.67 -4.34 7.87
C ARG A 48 2.15 -4.63 8.08
N GLY A 49 2.99 -3.67 7.70
CA GLY A 49 4.42 -3.73 7.96
C GLY A 49 5.18 -4.77 7.16
N GLN A 50 4.57 -5.37 6.14
CA GLN A 50 5.21 -6.39 5.32
C GLN A 50 5.88 -5.79 4.09
N VAL A 51 7.00 -6.40 3.67
CA VAL A 51 7.69 -6.11 2.41
C VAL A 51 7.50 -7.26 1.44
N PHE A 52 7.01 -6.96 0.25
CA PHE A 52 6.67 -7.93 -0.78
C PHE A 52 7.55 -7.77 -2.01
N ASN A 53 7.89 -8.89 -2.66
CA ASN A 53 8.53 -8.90 -3.97
C ASN A 53 7.49 -9.20 -5.07
N ILE A 54 6.88 -8.15 -5.62
CA ILE A 54 5.77 -8.27 -6.58
C ILE A 54 6.24 -7.81 -7.95
N ALA A 55 6.25 -8.71 -8.91
CA ALA A 55 6.59 -8.38 -10.30
C ALA A 55 7.95 -7.66 -10.43
N GLU A 56 8.98 -8.16 -9.77
CA GLU A 56 10.34 -7.62 -9.74
C GLU A 56 10.48 -6.24 -9.08
N LYS A 57 9.49 -5.86 -8.27
CA LYS A 57 9.48 -4.63 -7.48
C LYS A 57 9.27 -4.97 -6.01
N THR A 58 9.97 -4.26 -5.14
CA THR A 58 9.77 -4.34 -3.69
C THR A 58 8.68 -3.35 -3.26
N VAL A 59 7.71 -3.85 -2.49
CA VAL A 59 6.54 -3.08 -2.04
C VAL A 59 6.41 -3.18 -0.53
N PHE A 60 6.53 -2.07 0.17
CA PHE A 60 6.16 -1.99 1.58
C PHE A 60 4.68 -1.65 1.69
N ALA A 61 3.92 -2.45 2.43
CA ALA A 61 2.48 -2.30 2.63
C ALA A 61 2.17 -1.99 4.10
N PHE A 62 1.35 -0.96 4.36
CA PHE A 62 0.92 -0.64 5.72
C PHE A 62 -0.52 -0.10 5.71
N GLY A 63 -1.46 -0.97 6.04
CA GLY A 63 -2.88 -0.63 6.20
C GLY A 63 -3.20 -0.09 7.59
N GLY A 64 -4.50 0.09 7.83
CA GLY A 64 -5.01 0.64 9.07
C GLY A 64 -5.07 2.15 9.05
N GLY A 65 -5.93 2.68 9.89
CA GLY A 65 -6.20 4.10 10.02
C GLY A 65 -6.77 4.43 11.37
N GLN A 66 -7.13 5.66 11.54
CA GLN A 66 -7.93 6.11 12.69
C GLN A 66 -9.17 6.80 12.14
N SER A 67 -10.34 6.33 12.56
CA SER A 67 -11.62 6.96 12.23
C SER A 67 -11.72 8.34 12.87
N ASP A 68 -12.20 9.32 12.12
CA ASP A 68 -12.32 10.70 12.58
C ASP A 68 -13.67 10.94 13.28
N ASP A 69 -14.68 10.09 13.02
CA ASP A 69 -16.07 10.20 13.44
C ASP A 69 -16.44 9.22 14.58
N MET A 70 -15.54 8.99 15.53
CA MET A 70 -15.67 7.97 16.59
C MET A 70 -16.90 8.12 17.50
N VAL A 71 -17.57 9.28 17.48
CA VAL A 71 -18.70 9.57 18.40
C VAL A 71 -19.94 8.70 18.10
N ASP A 72 -20.15 8.34 16.83
CA ASP A 72 -21.31 7.57 16.37
C ASP A 72 -20.96 6.11 16.02
N LEU A 73 -19.77 5.65 16.38
CA LEU A 73 -19.27 4.33 16.01
C LEU A 73 -19.50 3.31 17.14
N ILE A 74 -19.86 2.09 16.72
CA ILE A 74 -20.10 0.96 17.63
C ILE A 74 -19.05 -0.11 17.31
N GLU A 75 -18.21 -0.43 18.33
CA GLU A 75 -17.17 -1.46 18.17
C GLU A 75 -17.80 -2.83 17.88
N GLY A 76 -17.29 -3.50 16.83
CA GLY A 76 -17.76 -4.79 16.36
C GLY A 76 -18.94 -4.72 15.37
N GLU A 77 -19.48 -3.53 15.07
CA GLU A 77 -20.54 -3.35 14.09
C GLU A 77 -20.09 -2.51 12.88
N ASN A 78 -19.64 -1.29 13.14
CA ASN A 78 -19.20 -0.35 12.10
C ASN A 78 -17.81 0.27 12.38
N TRP A 79 -17.20 -0.13 13.47
CA TRP A 79 -15.86 0.28 13.87
C TRP A 79 -15.16 -0.83 14.66
N TRP A 80 -13.84 -0.90 14.53
CA TRP A 80 -12.98 -1.84 15.25
C TRP A 80 -11.75 -1.10 15.75
N LYS A 81 -11.48 -1.17 17.06
CA LYS A 81 -10.26 -0.58 17.65
C LYS A 81 -8.99 -1.06 16.96
N ARG A 82 -9.02 -2.24 16.32
CA ARG A 82 -7.94 -2.85 15.57
C ARG A 82 -7.63 -2.15 14.23
N GLU A 83 -8.44 -1.16 13.82
CA GLU A 83 -8.06 -0.28 12.71
C GLU A 83 -6.78 0.48 13.05
N ILE A 84 -6.58 0.80 14.35
CA ILE A 84 -5.36 1.42 14.86
C ILE A 84 -4.29 0.33 15.02
N PRO A 85 -3.14 0.43 14.32
CA PRO A 85 -2.05 -0.53 14.47
C PRO A 85 -1.53 -0.62 15.92
N SER A 86 -1.24 -1.84 16.35
CA SER A 86 -0.56 -2.10 17.62
C SER A 86 0.93 -1.74 17.54
N GLU A 87 1.57 -1.48 18.70
CA GLU A 87 3.01 -1.26 18.78
C GLU A 87 3.82 -2.39 18.13
N HIS A 88 3.38 -3.65 18.31
CA HIS A 88 4.02 -4.80 17.69
C HIS A 88 4.00 -4.73 16.14
N GLU A 89 2.89 -4.29 15.53
CA GLU A 89 2.79 -4.14 14.07
C GLU A 89 3.67 -2.98 13.57
N LEU A 90 3.76 -1.89 14.35
CA LEU A 90 4.65 -0.77 14.05
C LEU A 90 6.13 -1.21 14.09
N GLU A 91 6.53 -1.93 15.13
CA GLU A 91 7.88 -2.46 15.28
C GLU A 91 8.20 -3.52 14.22
N GLU A 92 7.26 -4.42 13.89
CA GLU A 92 7.43 -5.40 12.82
C GLU A 92 7.67 -4.70 11.48
N GLY A 93 6.93 -3.63 11.18
CA GLY A 93 7.12 -2.85 9.96
C GLY A 93 8.52 -2.24 9.85
N LEU A 94 9.03 -1.64 10.93
CA LEU A 94 10.39 -1.09 10.95
C LEU A 94 11.46 -2.17 10.81
N ARG A 95 11.27 -3.33 11.44
CA ARG A 95 12.19 -4.47 11.33
C ARG A 95 12.25 -5.01 9.90
N ASN A 96 11.08 -5.22 9.27
CA ASN A 96 11.01 -5.71 7.90
C ASN A 96 11.62 -4.73 6.89
N LEU A 97 11.46 -3.42 7.12
CA LEU A 97 12.13 -2.40 6.33
C LEU A 97 13.65 -2.44 6.52
N ALA A 98 14.13 -2.63 7.76
CA ALA A 98 15.57 -2.77 8.03
C ALA A 98 16.16 -4.02 7.36
N GLU A 99 15.45 -5.15 7.37
CA GLU A 99 15.83 -6.37 6.63
C GLU A 99 15.87 -6.15 5.12
N ALA A 100 15.04 -5.25 4.58
CA ALA A 100 15.07 -4.78 3.19
C ALA A 100 16.08 -3.64 2.96
N GLU A 101 17.07 -3.47 3.84
CA GLU A 101 18.12 -2.42 3.77
C GLU A 101 17.53 -0.99 3.72
N ASN A 102 16.33 -0.79 4.28
CA ASN A 102 15.57 0.46 4.22
C ASN A 102 15.36 0.98 2.78
N LYS A 103 15.23 0.08 1.83
CA LYS A 103 15.04 0.42 0.43
C LYS A 103 13.92 -0.40 -0.19
N VAL A 104 12.92 0.29 -0.73
CA VAL A 104 11.80 -0.33 -1.45
C VAL A 104 11.48 0.48 -2.71
N ASP A 105 10.90 -0.16 -3.72
CA ASP A 105 10.46 0.57 -4.91
C ASP A 105 9.18 1.35 -4.61
N PHE A 106 8.19 0.70 -4.00
CA PHE A 106 6.90 1.31 -3.72
C PHE A 106 6.51 1.20 -2.25
N VAL A 107 5.82 2.22 -1.78
CA VAL A 107 5.13 2.22 -0.49
C VAL A 107 3.63 2.37 -0.77
N VAL A 108 2.83 1.51 -0.15
CA VAL A 108 1.37 1.54 -0.24
C VAL A 108 0.80 1.58 1.17
N THR A 109 0.13 2.68 1.51
CA THR A 109 -0.47 2.87 2.83
C THR A 109 -1.92 3.33 2.72
N TYR A 110 -2.68 3.18 3.78
CA TYR A 110 -3.99 3.82 3.88
C TYR A 110 -3.85 5.28 4.28
N GLU A 111 -3.15 5.55 5.39
CA GLU A 111 -2.86 6.90 5.87
C GLU A 111 -1.64 7.51 5.16
N PRO A 112 -1.56 8.84 5.01
CA PRO A 112 -0.35 9.54 4.60
C PRO A 112 0.63 9.74 5.77
N PRO A 113 1.94 9.99 5.52
CA PRO A 113 2.84 10.57 6.51
C PRO A 113 2.37 11.94 7.00
N SER A 114 2.67 12.31 8.26
CA SER A 114 2.16 13.54 8.88
C SER A 114 2.48 14.82 8.08
N LYS A 115 3.67 14.92 7.49
CA LYS A 115 4.03 16.09 6.65
C LYS A 115 3.15 16.24 5.42
N LEU A 116 2.71 15.13 4.81
CA LEU A 116 1.80 15.16 3.67
C LEU A 116 0.37 15.42 4.11
N HIS A 117 -0.05 14.83 5.23
CA HIS A 117 -1.36 15.10 5.83
C HIS A 117 -1.55 16.61 6.03
N ASP A 118 -0.63 17.25 6.76
CA ASP A 118 -0.70 18.70 7.02
C ASP A 118 -0.71 19.55 5.75
N PHE A 119 0.11 19.19 4.77
CA PHE A 119 0.17 19.89 3.50
C PHE A 119 -1.13 19.82 2.71
N LEU A 120 -1.84 18.68 2.80
CA LEU A 120 -3.07 18.45 2.03
C LEU A 120 -4.30 18.98 2.74
N GLU A 121 -4.42 18.79 4.05
CA GLU A 121 -5.57 19.22 4.86
C GLU A 121 -5.47 20.68 5.32
N GLN A 122 -4.30 21.31 5.15
CA GLN A 122 -4.01 22.68 5.63
C GLN A 122 -4.26 22.85 7.14
N ASN A 123 -4.22 21.75 7.88
CA ASN A 123 -4.45 21.67 9.30
C ASN A 123 -3.40 20.78 9.96
N SER A 124 -2.67 21.32 10.92
CA SER A 124 -1.62 20.57 11.66
C SER A 124 -2.12 19.93 12.96
N GLY A 125 -3.41 20.05 13.27
CA GLY A 125 -3.99 19.62 14.56
C GLY A 125 -4.49 18.18 14.58
N ASP A 126 -4.81 17.59 13.44
CA ASP A 126 -5.53 16.32 13.36
C ASP A 126 -4.63 15.12 13.04
N ARG A 127 -3.34 15.22 13.38
CA ARG A 127 -2.39 14.11 13.21
C ARG A 127 -2.69 12.99 14.18
N ASN A 128 -2.80 11.78 13.66
CA ASN A 128 -2.89 10.58 14.48
C ASN A 128 -1.51 9.90 14.66
N HIS A 129 -1.47 8.87 15.49
CA HIS A 129 -0.26 8.11 15.79
C HIS A 129 0.32 7.44 14.53
N ILE A 130 -0.52 6.99 13.59
CA ILE A 130 -0.12 6.33 12.35
C ILE A 130 0.58 7.33 11.42
N ASN A 131 0.06 8.55 11.29
CA ASN A 131 0.70 9.59 10.49
C ASN A 131 2.12 9.88 10.98
N THR A 132 2.31 9.89 12.31
CA THR A 132 3.62 10.10 12.95
C THR A 132 4.56 8.95 12.64
N TYR A 133 4.12 7.70 12.84
CA TYR A 133 4.88 6.51 12.49
C TYR A 133 5.29 6.50 11.00
N LEU A 134 4.36 6.79 10.10
CA LEU A 134 4.66 6.84 8.67
C LEU A 134 5.62 7.96 8.31
N ASN A 135 5.66 9.05 9.08
CA ASN A 135 6.69 10.06 8.92
C ASN A 135 8.06 9.55 9.36
N ASP A 136 8.14 8.79 10.44
CA ASP A 136 9.39 8.14 10.88
C ASP A 136 9.88 7.10 9.86
N VAL A 137 8.96 6.36 9.25
CA VAL A 137 9.26 5.47 8.11
C VAL A 137 9.86 6.29 6.96
N TYR A 138 9.20 7.39 6.57
CA TYR A 138 9.66 8.26 5.49
C TYR A 138 11.11 8.75 5.69
N GLU A 139 11.46 9.13 6.91
CA GLU A 139 12.82 9.64 7.23
C GLU A 139 13.91 8.55 7.13
N LYS A 140 13.52 7.28 7.24
CA LYS A 140 14.43 6.13 7.29
C LYS A 140 14.64 5.43 5.96
N ILE A 141 13.68 5.51 5.03
CA ILE A 141 13.67 4.68 3.83
C ILE A 141 13.95 5.44 2.54
N SER A 142 14.50 4.73 1.57
CA SER A 142 14.57 5.16 0.17
C SER A 142 13.50 4.45 -0.65
N PHE A 143 12.75 5.19 -1.47
CA PHE A 143 11.67 4.64 -2.30
C PHE A 143 11.46 5.44 -3.59
N GLU A 144 10.85 4.81 -4.60
CA GLU A 144 10.53 5.47 -5.87
C GLU A 144 9.19 6.22 -5.80
N ARG A 145 8.13 5.56 -5.27
CA ARG A 145 6.78 6.13 -5.18
C ARG A 145 6.06 5.68 -3.91
N TRP A 146 5.24 6.58 -3.37
CA TRP A 146 4.38 6.31 -2.22
C TRP A 146 2.94 6.61 -2.57
N PHE A 147 2.06 5.61 -2.43
CA PHE A 147 0.64 5.70 -2.68
C PHE A 147 -0.12 5.62 -1.37
N PHE A 148 -1.14 6.47 -1.18
CA PHE A 148 -1.99 6.46 0.00
C PHE A 148 -3.43 6.83 -0.36
N GLY A 149 -4.40 6.38 0.47
CA GLY A 149 -5.84 6.49 0.22
C GLY A 149 -6.52 7.61 1.04
N LYS A 150 -6.85 7.34 2.25
CA LYS A 150 -7.72 8.03 3.24
C LYS A 150 -8.37 9.37 2.85
N LEU A 151 -7.65 10.29 2.27
CA LEU A 151 -8.09 11.67 2.05
C LEU A 151 -9.06 11.84 0.87
N HIS A 152 -9.49 10.77 0.23
CA HIS A 152 -10.41 10.78 -0.92
C HIS A 152 -9.98 11.76 -2.03
N LEU A 153 -8.69 11.88 -2.28
CA LEU A 153 -8.10 12.74 -3.28
C LEU A 153 -7.44 11.94 -4.41
N ASN A 154 -7.49 12.47 -5.62
CA ASN A 154 -6.67 12.02 -6.74
C ASN A 154 -5.65 13.10 -7.06
N LYS A 155 -4.44 13.01 -6.49
CA LYS A 155 -3.43 14.07 -6.61
C LYS A 155 -2.02 13.50 -6.65
N LEU A 156 -1.27 13.87 -7.67
CA LEU A 156 0.17 13.73 -7.67
C LEU A 156 0.79 14.86 -6.83
N ILE A 157 1.55 14.51 -5.82
CA ILE A 157 2.36 15.43 -5.01
C ILE A 157 3.82 15.19 -5.38
N PRO A 158 4.43 16.07 -6.19
CA PRO A 158 5.81 15.90 -6.63
C PRO A 158 6.79 15.82 -5.46
N PRO A 159 7.90 15.06 -5.59
CA PRO A 159 8.25 14.32 -6.83
C PRO A 159 7.69 12.89 -6.91
N LYS A 160 7.16 12.30 -5.80
CA LYS A 160 6.95 10.85 -5.74
C LYS A 160 5.74 10.34 -4.96
N TYR A 161 4.84 11.23 -4.53
CA TYR A 161 3.66 10.84 -3.76
C TYR A 161 2.37 10.93 -4.58
N TYR A 162 1.47 9.98 -4.33
CA TYR A 162 0.18 9.88 -4.98
C TYR A 162 -0.93 9.66 -3.95
N ALA A 163 -1.80 10.65 -3.76
CA ALA A 163 -3.10 10.42 -3.15
C ALA A 163 -3.98 9.76 -4.22
N VAL A 164 -4.59 8.62 -3.88
CA VAL A 164 -5.39 7.81 -4.81
C VAL A 164 -6.75 7.54 -4.19
N TYR A 165 -7.82 7.78 -4.95
CA TYR A 165 -9.19 7.56 -4.52
C TYR A 165 -9.97 6.68 -5.52
N ASP A 166 -10.45 7.26 -6.61
CA ASP A 166 -11.28 6.58 -7.61
C ASP A 166 -10.59 6.42 -8.97
N GLN A 167 -9.35 6.90 -9.10
CA GLN A 167 -8.57 6.79 -10.33
C GLN A 167 -7.58 5.62 -10.26
N ILE A 168 -7.31 5.03 -11.43
CA ILE A 168 -6.26 4.02 -11.58
C ILE A 168 -4.96 4.71 -11.98
N VAL A 169 -3.93 4.55 -11.15
CA VAL A 169 -2.59 5.09 -11.38
C VAL A 169 -1.63 3.96 -11.76
N VAL A 170 -0.78 4.19 -12.75
CA VAL A 170 0.28 3.24 -13.13
C VAL A 170 1.47 3.44 -12.19
N ALA A 171 1.76 2.41 -11.39
CA ALA A 171 2.88 2.46 -10.45
C ALA A 171 4.24 2.39 -11.15
N ASP A 172 4.40 1.54 -12.18
CA ASP A 172 5.64 1.37 -12.93
C ASP A 172 5.46 1.71 -14.42
N GLU A 173 5.79 2.94 -14.79
CA GLU A 173 5.72 3.41 -16.19
C GLU A 173 6.79 2.80 -17.09
N THR A 174 7.88 2.29 -16.53
CA THR A 174 8.99 1.73 -17.33
C THR A 174 8.54 0.49 -18.10
N ARG A 175 7.62 -0.28 -17.56
CA ARG A 175 7.03 -1.46 -18.20
C ARG A 175 6.14 -1.14 -19.38
N ILE A 176 5.45 0.01 -19.36
CA ILE A 176 4.63 0.47 -20.49
C ILE A 176 5.52 0.86 -21.66
N LYS A 177 6.64 1.55 -21.40
CA LYS A 177 7.61 1.96 -22.43
C LYS A 177 8.23 0.75 -23.11
N LYS A 178 8.67 -0.28 -22.36
CA LYS A 178 9.22 -1.54 -22.91
C LYS A 178 8.25 -2.29 -23.83
N LYS A 179 6.96 -2.24 -23.60
CA LYS A 179 5.94 -2.86 -24.47
C LYS A 179 5.69 -2.09 -25.77
N ARG A 180 6.06 -0.80 -25.83
CA ARG A 180 5.84 0.07 -27.00
C ARG A 180 7.04 0.13 -27.94
N GLU A 181 8.22 -0.35 -27.55
CA GLU A 181 9.36 -0.46 -28.45
C GLU A 181 9.11 -1.60 -29.45
N PRO A 182 9.03 -1.32 -30.76
CA PRO A 182 8.90 -2.38 -31.76
C PRO A 182 10.16 -3.25 -31.72
N LYS A 183 9.99 -4.56 -31.70
CA LYS A 183 11.12 -5.49 -31.87
C LYS A 183 11.83 -5.14 -33.13
N ARG A 184 13.12 -4.75 -33.04
CA ARG A 184 13.95 -4.55 -34.23
C ARG A 184 13.89 -5.81 -35.10
N PRO A 185 13.63 -5.70 -36.42
CA PRO A 185 13.66 -6.85 -37.31
C PRO A 185 15.05 -7.48 -37.24
N LYS A 186 15.11 -8.79 -37.08
CA LYS A 186 16.37 -9.53 -37.18
C LYS A 186 16.86 -9.34 -38.61
N ASN A 187 18.01 -8.68 -38.78
CA ASN A 187 18.73 -8.69 -40.07
C ASN A 187 19.03 -10.14 -40.38
N THR A 188 18.36 -10.65 -41.38
CA THR A 188 18.78 -11.87 -42.10
C THR A 188 19.76 -11.43 -43.18
N ASP A 189 21.02 -11.27 -42.78
CA ASP A 189 22.10 -11.21 -43.76
C ASP A 189 22.14 -12.58 -44.44
N LYS A 190 21.64 -12.63 -45.66
CA LYS A 190 21.90 -13.73 -46.58
C LYS A 190 23.27 -13.44 -47.15
N GLU A 191 24.27 -14.18 -46.69
CA GLU A 191 25.50 -14.35 -47.44
C GLU A 191 25.17 -15.08 -48.75
N ASN A 192 25.58 -14.46 -49.84
CA ASN A 192 25.85 -15.09 -51.14
C ASN A 192 27.36 -15.12 -51.36
#